data_8e12dfa07982f4804e37e66a78cae80c
#
_entry.id   8e12dfa07982f4804e37e66a78cae80c
#
_cell.length_a   1.000
_cell.length_b   1.000
_cell.length_c   1.000
_cell.angle_alpha   90.00
_cell.angle_beta   90.00
_cell.angle_gamma   90.00
#
_symmetry.space_group_name_H-M   'P 1'
#
loop_
_entity.id
_entity.type
_entity.pdbx_description
1 polymer ?
#
loop_
_entity_poly.entity_id
_entity_poly.type
_entity_poly.pdbx_seq_one_letter_code
_entity_poly.pdbx_strand_id
1 'polypeptide(L)'
;MGLPYVECESLPEDLELPAFPALGYDELVGIYDAAHATDAKMRRSVTGLLVMYCKAAIAYKSRLQTVTATSSTEAEFYAGITCAKMIRYLRSVLSELGFLKDGPSRCYTDNLANISIVNDLKPTPRTRHIEVQHFAIQSWREAGEIVMSHIAGQINPSDDLTKALPWSSHGRHARRAMGHYVGTSTPEKEASPTPANRGG
;
A
#
# COMPACT_ATOMS: atom_id res chain seq x y z
N MET A 1 25.67 28.10 -0.44
CA MET A 1 24.43 28.45 -1.14
C MET A 1 23.35 27.49 -0.63
N GLY A 2 22.45 27.97 0.24
CA GLY A 2 21.31 27.19 0.73
C GLY A 2 20.28 27.08 -0.39
N LEU A 3 19.77 25.86 -0.60
CA LEU A 3 18.61 25.65 -1.49
C LEU A 3 17.44 26.49 -0.95
N PRO A 4 16.67 27.19 -1.79
CA PRO A 4 15.53 27.96 -1.35
C PRO A 4 14.51 27.00 -0.71
N TYR A 5 14.10 27.31 0.49
CA TYR A 5 13.00 26.63 1.17
C TYR A 5 11.73 26.97 0.37
N VAL A 6 11.23 26.00 -0.39
CA VAL A 6 9.96 26.15 -1.08
C VAL A 6 8.87 25.97 -0.04
N GLU A 7 8.22 27.08 0.35
CA GLU A 7 6.99 27.00 1.14
C GLU A 7 6.01 26.08 0.43
N CYS A 8 5.54 25.09 1.14
CA CYS A 8 4.55 24.14 0.64
C CYS A 8 3.24 24.93 0.49
N GLU A 9 2.96 25.43 -0.72
CA GLU A 9 1.66 26.03 -1.03
C GLU A 9 0.56 25.07 -0.59
N SER A 10 -0.41 25.58 0.14
CA SER A 10 -1.59 24.84 0.56
C SER A 10 -2.25 24.23 -0.68
N LEU A 11 -2.35 22.91 -0.71
CA LEU A 11 -3.08 22.24 -1.79
C LEU A 11 -4.52 22.72 -1.78
N PRO A 12 -5.14 22.92 -2.96
CA PRO A 12 -6.56 23.27 -3.05
C PRO A 12 -7.37 22.27 -2.23
N GLU A 13 -8.18 22.75 -1.29
CA GLU A 13 -9.02 21.93 -0.43
C GLU A 13 -10.19 21.28 -1.21
N ASP A 14 -10.44 21.70 -2.44
CA ASP A 14 -11.68 21.47 -3.18
C ASP A 14 -11.62 20.30 -4.16
N LEU A 15 -10.56 19.47 -4.15
CA LEU A 15 -10.53 18.30 -5.01
C LEU A 15 -11.28 17.16 -4.32
N GLU A 16 -12.49 16.84 -4.80
CA GLU A 16 -13.24 15.62 -4.44
C GLU A 16 -12.46 14.38 -4.88
N LEU A 17 -11.47 13.98 -4.11
CA LEU A 17 -10.77 12.73 -4.31
C LEU A 17 -11.51 11.60 -3.61
N PRO A 18 -11.48 10.38 -4.18
CA PRO A 18 -11.95 9.19 -3.47
C PRO A 18 -11.33 9.13 -2.07
N ALA A 19 -12.12 8.78 -1.07
CA ALA A 19 -11.62 8.65 0.29
C ALA A 19 -10.55 7.55 0.35
N PHE A 20 -9.43 7.83 1.02
CA PHE A 20 -8.44 6.80 1.32
C PHE A 20 -9.07 5.77 2.27
N PRO A 21 -8.77 4.46 2.12
CA PRO A 21 -9.31 3.45 3.02
C PRO A 21 -9.08 3.83 4.49
N ALA A 22 -10.11 3.71 5.31
CA ALA A 22 -9.97 3.91 6.75
C ALA A 22 -9.09 2.79 7.32
N LEU A 23 -7.93 3.14 7.85
CA LEU A 23 -6.99 2.21 8.45
C LEU A 23 -7.08 2.27 9.97
N GLY A 24 -7.14 1.11 10.63
CA GLY A 24 -6.96 0.99 12.07
C GLY A 24 -5.50 1.24 12.47
N TYR A 25 -5.25 1.61 13.73
CA TYR A 25 -3.89 1.75 14.25
C TYR A 25 -3.16 0.41 14.36
N ASP A 26 -3.89 -0.67 14.50
CA ASP A 26 -3.41 -2.05 14.65
C ASP A 26 -3.40 -2.83 13.32
N GLU A 27 -3.68 -2.17 12.20
CA GLU A 27 -3.71 -2.78 10.87
C GLU A 27 -2.37 -2.63 10.15
N LEU A 28 -1.80 -3.77 9.76
CA LEU A 28 -0.67 -3.83 8.84
C LEU A 28 -1.21 -3.93 7.41
N VAL A 29 -0.92 -2.95 6.59
CA VAL A 29 -1.36 -2.91 5.19
C VAL A 29 -0.21 -2.66 4.24
N GLY A 30 -0.26 -3.28 3.06
CA GLY A 30 0.64 -3.02 1.94
C GLY A 30 -0.11 -2.27 0.83
N ILE A 31 0.58 -1.39 0.13
CA ILE A 31 0.06 -0.68 -1.03
C ILE A 31 1.13 -0.76 -2.10
N TYR A 32 0.77 -1.13 -3.33
CA TYR A 32 1.76 -1.32 -4.38
C TYR A 32 1.28 -0.86 -5.74
N ASP A 33 2.25 -0.56 -6.61
CA ASP A 33 2.11 -0.18 -8.01
C ASP A 33 3.30 -0.70 -8.82
N ALA A 34 3.16 -0.76 -10.13
CA ALA A 34 4.26 -1.02 -11.04
C ALA A 34 4.23 -0.12 -12.28
N ALA A 35 5.31 0.61 -12.51
CA ALA A 35 5.49 1.30 -13.79
C ALA A 35 6.07 0.33 -14.82
N HIS A 36 5.22 -0.08 -15.78
CA HIS A 36 5.58 -1.08 -16.79
C HIS A 36 6.62 -0.56 -17.78
N ALA A 37 7.69 -1.34 -18.00
CA ALA A 37 8.67 -1.18 -19.06
C ALA A 37 9.34 0.21 -19.12
N THR A 38 9.54 0.87 -17.98
CA THR A 38 10.09 2.24 -17.89
C THR A 38 11.59 2.32 -18.11
N ASP A 39 12.34 1.24 -17.88
CA ASP A 39 13.78 1.21 -18.19
C ASP A 39 14.03 1.23 -19.70
N ALA A 40 14.76 2.23 -20.17
CA ALA A 40 14.99 2.46 -21.59
C ALA A 40 15.83 1.35 -22.27
N LYS A 41 16.72 0.69 -21.53
CA LYS A 41 17.66 -0.31 -22.09
C LYS A 41 17.09 -1.72 -22.04
N MET A 42 16.61 -2.14 -20.87
CA MET A 42 16.19 -3.52 -20.64
C MET A 42 14.67 -3.68 -20.61
N ARG A 43 13.92 -2.58 -20.77
CA ARG A 43 12.45 -2.56 -20.73
C ARG A 43 11.88 -3.19 -19.45
N ARG A 44 12.62 -3.09 -18.37
CA ARG A 44 12.18 -3.56 -17.05
C ARG A 44 11.21 -2.57 -16.43
N SER A 45 10.32 -3.09 -15.62
CA SER A 45 9.34 -2.33 -14.86
C SER A 45 9.92 -1.90 -13.51
N VAL A 46 9.38 -0.84 -12.93
CA VAL A 46 9.70 -0.42 -11.55
C VAL A 46 8.59 -0.90 -10.62
N THR A 47 8.95 -1.57 -9.55
CA THR A 47 8.05 -1.89 -8.43
C THR A 47 8.11 -0.77 -7.41
N GLY A 48 6.96 -0.19 -7.07
CA GLY A 48 6.75 0.67 -5.93
C GLY A 48 5.88 -0.04 -4.88
N LEU A 49 6.29 -0.02 -3.64
CA LEU A 49 5.44 -0.49 -2.54
C LEU A 49 5.67 0.33 -1.28
N LEU A 50 4.61 0.47 -0.52
CA LEU A 50 4.55 1.12 0.77
C LEU A 50 3.88 0.17 1.76
N VAL A 51 4.47 -0.02 2.93
CA VAL A 51 3.82 -0.77 4.01
C VAL A 51 3.54 0.18 5.16
N MET A 52 2.30 0.18 5.62
CA MET A 52 1.82 1.05 6.67
C MET A 52 1.41 0.24 7.90
N TYR A 53 1.73 0.80 9.07
CA TYR A 53 1.26 0.36 10.38
C TYR A 53 1.08 1.59 11.26
N CYS A 54 0.18 1.58 12.21
CA CYS A 54 -0.18 2.78 12.98
C CYS A 54 -0.51 4.00 12.08
N LYS A 55 -1.14 3.74 10.93
CA LYS A 55 -1.52 4.73 9.91
C LYS A 55 -0.34 5.47 9.24
N ALA A 56 0.89 5.06 9.46
CA ALA A 56 2.07 5.66 8.84
C ALA A 56 2.94 4.60 8.15
N ALA A 57 3.76 5.03 7.20
CA ALA A 57 4.69 4.16 6.50
C ALA A 57 5.79 3.66 7.45
N ILE A 58 5.96 2.35 7.53
CA ILE A 58 7.04 1.69 8.29
C ILE A 58 8.07 1.03 7.37
N ALA A 59 7.71 0.77 6.12
CA ALA A 59 8.62 0.27 5.10
C ALA A 59 8.19 0.73 3.72
N TYR A 60 9.14 0.91 2.83
CA TYR A 60 8.90 1.23 1.42
C TYR A 60 9.95 0.60 0.53
N LYS A 61 9.64 0.49 -0.76
CA LYS A 61 10.57 0.04 -1.78
C LYS A 61 10.24 0.69 -3.11
N SER A 62 11.27 1.22 -3.77
CA SER A 62 11.24 1.59 -5.18
C SER A 62 12.40 0.88 -5.84
N ARG A 63 12.14 -0.06 -6.75
CA ARG A 63 13.18 -0.86 -7.36
C ARG A 63 12.81 -1.35 -8.75
N LEU A 64 13.80 -1.33 -9.64
CA LEU A 64 13.71 -1.99 -10.94
C LEU A 64 13.51 -3.51 -10.75
N GLN A 65 12.54 -4.08 -11.46
CA GLN A 65 12.28 -5.53 -11.43
C GLN A 65 13.46 -6.30 -12.05
N THR A 66 13.71 -7.49 -11.53
CA THR A 66 14.80 -8.34 -12.03
C THR A 66 14.44 -9.07 -13.32
N VAL A 67 13.13 -9.16 -13.61
CA VAL A 67 12.57 -9.79 -14.81
C VAL A 67 11.92 -8.73 -15.69
N THR A 68 11.80 -9.02 -16.98
CA THR A 68 11.06 -8.19 -17.92
C THR A 68 9.63 -8.72 -18.00
N ALA A 69 8.68 -7.93 -17.51
CA ALA A 69 7.27 -8.25 -17.62
C ALA A 69 6.77 -8.02 -19.06
N THR A 70 5.96 -8.93 -19.56
CA THR A 70 5.41 -8.87 -20.94
C THR A 70 4.14 -8.03 -21.01
N SER A 71 3.56 -7.65 -19.87
CA SER A 71 2.37 -6.81 -19.77
C SER A 71 2.40 -5.97 -18.49
N SER A 72 1.58 -4.91 -18.44
CA SER A 72 1.39 -4.12 -17.22
C SER A 72 0.84 -4.97 -16.07
N THR A 73 -0.12 -5.84 -16.35
CA THR A 73 -0.70 -6.76 -15.35
C THR A 73 0.35 -7.71 -14.76
N GLU A 74 1.28 -8.20 -15.57
CA GLU A 74 2.39 -9.03 -15.09
C GLU A 74 3.36 -8.23 -14.23
N ALA A 75 3.70 -6.99 -14.61
CA ALA A 75 4.53 -6.10 -13.81
C ALA A 75 3.89 -5.82 -12.43
N GLU A 76 2.59 -5.53 -12.43
CA GLU A 76 1.79 -5.37 -11.22
C GLU A 76 1.78 -6.63 -10.35
N PHE A 77 1.66 -7.80 -10.97
CA PHE A 77 1.71 -9.07 -10.26
C PHE A 77 3.05 -9.27 -9.53
N TYR A 78 4.18 -8.96 -10.18
CA TYR A 78 5.50 -9.01 -9.53
C TYR A 78 5.63 -8.00 -8.37
N ALA A 79 5.02 -6.82 -8.52
CA ALA A 79 4.95 -5.84 -7.44
C ALA A 79 4.12 -6.38 -6.26
N GLY A 80 2.96 -6.98 -6.54
CA GLY A 80 2.08 -7.59 -5.54
C GLY A 80 2.76 -8.73 -4.77
N ILE A 81 3.47 -9.62 -5.46
CA ILE A 81 4.28 -10.67 -4.81
C ILE A 81 5.35 -10.06 -3.88
N THR A 82 6.00 -8.99 -4.34
CA THR A 82 7.03 -8.31 -3.53
C THR A 82 6.42 -7.67 -2.29
N CYS A 83 5.26 -7.05 -2.43
CA CYS A 83 4.49 -6.48 -1.33
C CYS A 83 4.04 -7.56 -0.34
N ALA A 84 3.46 -8.65 -0.83
CA ALA A 84 3.01 -9.77 0.01
C ALA A 84 4.16 -10.40 0.81
N LYS A 85 5.34 -10.56 0.23
CA LYS A 85 6.55 -11.04 0.94
C LYS A 85 6.95 -10.08 2.05
N MET A 86 6.92 -8.77 1.83
CA MET A 86 7.24 -7.76 2.83
C MET A 86 6.21 -7.79 3.97
N ILE A 87 4.92 -7.85 3.64
CA ILE A 87 3.83 -7.98 4.61
C ILE A 87 4.04 -9.22 5.48
N ARG A 88 4.30 -10.38 4.89
CA ARG A 88 4.51 -11.63 5.64
C ARG A 88 5.70 -11.52 6.62
N TYR A 89 6.80 -10.93 6.16
CA TYR A 89 7.95 -10.69 7.02
C TYR A 89 7.58 -9.79 8.22
N LEU A 90 6.91 -8.68 7.96
CA LEU A 90 6.50 -7.75 9.02
C LEU A 90 5.42 -8.35 9.94
N ARG A 91 4.51 -9.19 9.41
CA ARG A 91 3.57 -9.97 10.24
C ARG A 91 4.31 -10.84 11.25
N SER A 92 5.37 -11.56 10.82
CA SER A 92 6.17 -12.37 11.73
C SER A 92 6.80 -11.50 12.83
N VAL A 93 7.41 -10.37 12.47
CA VAL A 93 8.01 -9.44 13.44
C VAL A 93 6.97 -8.89 14.42
N LEU A 94 5.83 -8.39 13.90
CA LEU A 94 4.77 -7.83 14.76
C LEU A 94 4.11 -8.89 15.64
N SER A 95 4.01 -10.13 15.16
CA SER A 95 3.51 -11.25 15.95
C SER A 95 4.44 -11.57 17.12
N GLU A 96 5.75 -11.64 16.89
CA GLU A 96 6.74 -11.86 17.96
C GLU A 96 6.74 -10.73 18.99
N LEU A 97 6.44 -9.50 18.58
CA LEU A 97 6.32 -8.34 19.46
C LEU A 97 4.96 -8.22 20.16
N GLY A 98 3.99 -9.07 19.81
CA GLY A 98 2.62 -9.01 20.35
C GLY A 98 1.77 -7.86 19.82
N PHE A 99 2.12 -7.28 18.66
CA PHE A 99 1.42 -6.15 18.05
C PHE A 99 0.62 -6.52 16.78
N LEU A 100 0.66 -7.76 16.35
CA LEU A 100 -0.10 -8.19 15.18
C LEU A 100 -1.56 -8.43 15.56
N LYS A 101 -2.47 -7.75 14.87
CA LYS A 101 -3.90 -8.01 14.95
C LYS A 101 -4.25 -9.33 14.25
N ASP A 102 -5.24 -10.03 14.78
CA ASP A 102 -5.81 -11.22 14.13
C ASP A 102 -6.42 -10.90 12.77
N GLY A 103 -6.33 -11.87 11.87
CA GLY A 103 -6.84 -11.78 10.52
C GLY A 103 -5.80 -11.42 9.46
N PRO A 104 -6.22 -11.36 8.18
CA PRO A 104 -5.33 -11.09 7.07
C PRO A 104 -4.92 -9.63 6.99
N SER A 105 -3.68 -9.36 6.56
CA SER A 105 -3.23 -8.02 6.17
C SER A 105 -3.68 -7.70 4.76
N ARG A 106 -4.20 -6.48 4.53
CA ARG A 106 -4.64 -6.04 3.21
C ARG A 106 -3.47 -5.60 2.35
N CYS A 107 -3.48 -6.04 1.09
CA CYS A 107 -2.59 -5.56 0.03
C CYS A 107 -3.42 -4.81 -0.99
N TYR A 108 -3.21 -3.50 -1.12
CA TYR A 108 -3.97 -2.62 -2.00
C TYR A 108 -3.26 -2.41 -3.34
N THR A 109 -4.04 -2.47 -4.43
CA THR A 109 -3.61 -2.13 -5.80
C THR A 109 -4.78 -1.48 -6.54
N ASP A 110 -4.50 -0.67 -7.55
CA ASP A 110 -5.52 -0.12 -8.46
C ASP A 110 -5.83 -1.05 -9.64
N ASN A 111 -5.08 -2.14 -9.78
CA ASN A 111 -5.23 -3.09 -10.87
C ASN A 111 -6.22 -4.22 -10.52
N LEU A 112 -7.49 -4.07 -10.97
CA LEU A 112 -8.54 -5.07 -10.76
C LEU A 112 -8.22 -6.43 -11.40
N ALA A 113 -7.52 -6.45 -12.54
CA ALA A 113 -7.12 -7.69 -13.19
C ALA A 113 -6.13 -8.48 -12.33
N ASN A 114 -5.23 -7.78 -11.62
CA ASN A 114 -4.32 -8.40 -10.68
C ASN A 114 -5.05 -9.04 -9.49
N ILE A 115 -6.05 -8.33 -8.95
CA ILE A 115 -6.89 -8.87 -7.88
C ILE A 115 -7.60 -10.15 -8.33
N SER A 116 -8.17 -10.14 -9.54
CA SER A 116 -8.81 -11.35 -10.11
C SER A 116 -7.82 -12.51 -10.27
N ILE A 117 -6.62 -12.25 -10.80
CA ILE A 117 -5.59 -13.29 -10.98
C ILE A 117 -5.24 -13.97 -9.65
N VAL A 118 -5.12 -13.18 -8.58
CA VAL A 118 -4.80 -13.72 -7.25
C VAL A 118 -6.00 -14.42 -6.63
N ASN A 119 -7.23 -13.96 -6.91
CA ASN A 119 -8.45 -14.55 -6.35
C ASN A 119 -8.93 -15.78 -7.13
N ASP A 120 -8.64 -15.86 -8.44
CA ASP A 120 -9.04 -16.99 -9.28
C ASP A 120 -8.13 -18.18 -9.05
N LEU A 121 -8.74 -19.33 -8.72
CA LEU A 121 -8.04 -20.59 -8.43
C LEU A 121 -7.50 -21.32 -9.68
N LYS A 122 -7.69 -20.76 -10.88
CA LYS A 122 -7.31 -21.45 -12.12
C LYS A 122 -6.14 -20.77 -12.82
N PRO A 123 -4.97 -21.46 -12.96
CA PRO A 123 -3.88 -20.98 -13.81
C PRO A 123 -4.39 -20.80 -15.24
N THR A 124 -4.14 -19.63 -15.81
CA THR A 124 -4.42 -19.39 -17.23
C THR A 124 -3.18 -19.75 -18.07
N PRO A 125 -3.30 -20.06 -19.37
CA PRO A 125 -2.14 -20.28 -20.23
C PRO A 125 -1.14 -19.11 -20.23
N ARG A 126 -1.58 -17.89 -19.91
CA ARG A 126 -0.76 -16.68 -19.81
C ARG A 126 0.07 -16.58 -18.55
N THR A 127 -0.23 -17.39 -17.50
CA THR A 127 0.43 -17.30 -16.19
C THR A 127 1.42 -18.44 -15.91
N ARG A 128 1.64 -19.37 -16.87
CA ARG A 128 2.53 -20.54 -16.66
C ARG A 128 3.93 -20.18 -16.20
N HIS A 129 4.53 -19.13 -16.73
CA HIS A 129 5.89 -18.71 -16.37
C HIS A 129 5.99 -18.00 -15.01
N ILE A 130 4.86 -17.60 -14.41
CA ILE A 130 4.77 -17.05 -13.07
C ILE A 130 4.08 -18.01 -12.09
N GLU A 131 3.85 -19.26 -12.51
CA GLU A 131 3.04 -20.26 -11.83
C GLU A 131 3.46 -20.47 -10.36
N VAL A 132 4.75 -20.63 -10.09
CA VAL A 132 5.25 -20.85 -8.72
C VAL A 132 4.92 -19.64 -7.81
N GLN A 133 5.07 -18.42 -8.30
CA GLN A 133 4.75 -17.22 -7.54
C GLN A 133 3.24 -17.05 -7.36
N HIS A 134 2.48 -17.42 -8.37
CA HIS A 134 1.03 -17.43 -8.32
C HIS A 134 0.51 -18.40 -7.24
N PHE A 135 1.01 -19.62 -7.21
CA PHE A 135 0.67 -20.58 -6.15
C PHE A 135 1.10 -20.07 -4.76
N ALA A 136 2.25 -19.45 -4.64
CA ALA A 136 2.71 -18.89 -3.38
C ALA A 136 1.75 -17.84 -2.83
N ILE A 137 1.34 -16.86 -3.65
CA ILE A 137 0.45 -15.79 -3.19
C ILE A 137 -0.95 -16.33 -2.86
N GLN A 138 -1.43 -17.31 -3.63
CA GLN A 138 -2.69 -18.00 -3.34
C GLN A 138 -2.63 -18.74 -2.01
N SER A 139 -1.56 -19.50 -1.75
CA SER A 139 -1.42 -20.23 -0.47
C SER A 139 -1.39 -19.27 0.74
N TRP A 140 -0.77 -18.11 0.61
CA TRP A 140 -0.77 -17.10 1.68
C TRP A 140 -2.15 -16.47 1.93
N ARG A 141 -2.94 -16.30 0.86
CA ARG A 141 -4.32 -15.87 0.96
C ARG A 141 -5.20 -16.94 1.62
N GLU A 142 -5.06 -18.21 1.19
CA GLU A 142 -5.80 -19.35 1.77
C GLU A 142 -5.44 -19.57 3.24
N ALA A 143 -4.19 -19.34 3.62
CA ALA A 143 -3.74 -19.35 5.01
C ALA A 143 -4.27 -18.15 5.84
N GLY A 144 -5.01 -17.21 5.23
CA GLY A 144 -5.51 -16.02 5.92
C GLY A 144 -4.43 -15.02 6.33
N GLU A 145 -3.24 -15.06 5.70
CA GLU A 145 -2.17 -14.12 6.00
C GLU A 145 -2.36 -12.78 5.28
N ILE A 146 -2.87 -12.81 4.04
CA ILE A 146 -3.09 -11.64 3.19
C ILE A 146 -4.45 -11.67 2.51
N VAL A 147 -4.93 -10.50 2.10
CA VAL A 147 -6.09 -10.31 1.22
C VAL A 147 -5.82 -9.18 0.24
N MET A 148 -6.18 -9.39 -1.03
CA MET A 148 -6.04 -8.36 -2.06
C MET A 148 -7.25 -7.45 -2.04
N SER A 149 -7.02 -6.14 -2.10
CA SER A 149 -8.07 -5.11 -2.05
C SER A 149 -7.81 -4.03 -3.10
N HIS A 150 -8.87 -3.41 -3.58
CA HIS A 150 -8.78 -2.33 -4.55
C HIS A 150 -8.57 -0.98 -3.86
N ILE A 151 -7.73 -0.14 -4.46
CA ILE A 151 -7.59 1.28 -4.17
C ILE A 151 -7.66 2.06 -5.48
N ALA A 152 -8.31 3.24 -5.49
CA ALA A 152 -8.32 4.04 -6.70
C ALA A 152 -6.92 4.61 -7.00
N GLY A 153 -6.46 4.56 -8.26
CA GLY A 153 -5.11 4.98 -8.65
C GLY A 153 -4.77 6.41 -8.25
N GLN A 154 -5.74 7.34 -8.31
CA GLN A 154 -5.56 8.75 -7.91
C GLN A 154 -5.14 8.94 -6.43
N ILE A 155 -5.41 7.95 -5.60
CA ILE A 155 -5.10 7.97 -4.17
C ILE A 155 -4.07 6.92 -3.76
N ASN A 156 -3.49 6.19 -4.72
CA ASN A 156 -2.47 5.18 -4.50
C ASN A 156 -1.10 5.84 -4.19
N PRO A 157 -0.61 5.86 -2.94
CA PRO A 157 0.64 6.53 -2.60
C PRO A 157 1.88 5.79 -3.13
N SER A 158 1.77 4.54 -3.58
CA SER A 158 2.89 3.83 -4.17
C SER A 158 3.23 4.31 -5.59
N ASP A 159 2.38 5.10 -6.23
CA ASP A 159 2.64 5.78 -7.50
C ASP A 159 3.91 6.65 -7.44
N ASP A 160 4.14 7.35 -6.32
CA ASP A 160 5.35 8.15 -6.10
C ASP A 160 6.65 7.34 -6.11
N LEU A 161 6.54 6.04 -5.89
CA LEU A 161 7.67 5.12 -5.86
C LEU A 161 7.97 4.49 -7.23
N THR A 162 7.10 4.72 -8.22
CA THR A 162 7.21 4.13 -9.57
C THR A 162 7.43 5.16 -10.66
N LYS A 163 6.95 6.40 -10.48
CA LYS A 163 6.98 7.47 -11.50
C LYS A 163 7.07 8.85 -10.85
N ALA A 164 7.61 9.82 -11.60
CA ALA A 164 7.58 11.22 -11.18
C ALA A 164 6.15 11.74 -11.30
N LEU A 165 5.61 12.30 -10.23
CA LEU A 165 4.28 12.87 -10.17
C LEU A 165 4.33 14.41 -10.09
N PRO A 166 3.26 15.10 -10.52
CA PRO A 166 3.08 16.52 -10.25
C PRO A 166 3.15 16.80 -8.74
N TRP A 167 3.67 17.96 -8.37
CA TRP A 167 3.89 18.34 -6.96
C TRP A 167 2.65 18.19 -6.09
N SER A 168 1.47 18.55 -6.59
CA SER A 168 0.20 18.40 -5.88
C SER A 168 -0.15 16.94 -5.54
N SER A 169 0.09 16.00 -6.45
CA SER A 169 -0.12 14.56 -6.21
C SER A 169 0.92 14.01 -5.25
N HIS A 170 2.20 14.33 -5.49
CA HIS A 170 3.29 13.95 -4.60
C HIS A 170 3.05 14.41 -3.16
N GLY A 171 2.70 15.67 -2.96
CA GLY A 171 2.43 16.21 -1.62
C GLY A 171 1.30 15.49 -0.89
N ARG A 172 0.24 15.07 -1.61
CA ARG A 172 -0.85 14.27 -1.02
C ARG A 172 -0.39 12.88 -0.60
N HIS A 173 0.34 12.20 -1.46
CA HIS A 173 0.85 10.84 -1.20
C HIS A 173 1.87 10.84 -0.07
N ALA A 174 2.79 11.82 -0.04
CA ALA A 174 3.76 11.97 1.03
C ALA A 174 3.08 12.21 2.39
N ARG A 175 2.07 13.08 2.47
CA ARG A 175 1.30 13.29 3.71
C ARG A 175 0.63 12.00 4.18
N ARG A 176 0.02 11.23 3.27
CA ARG A 176 -0.58 9.93 3.62
C ARG A 176 0.45 8.95 4.15
N ALA A 177 1.59 8.84 3.48
CA ALA A 177 2.68 7.99 3.94
C ALA A 177 3.17 8.37 5.35
N MET A 178 3.14 9.66 5.69
CA MET A 178 3.50 10.16 7.03
C MET A 178 2.36 10.10 8.05
N GLY A 179 1.20 9.54 7.70
CA GLY A 179 0.06 9.41 8.61
C GLY A 179 -0.83 10.67 8.70
N HIS A 180 -0.62 11.67 7.84
CA HIS A 180 -1.48 12.83 7.77
C HIS A 180 -2.68 12.58 6.85
N TYR A 181 -3.82 12.26 7.42
CA TYR A 181 -5.08 12.05 6.70
C TYR A 181 -5.91 13.33 6.72
N VAL A 182 -6.07 13.97 5.57
CA VAL A 182 -7.01 15.08 5.42
C VAL A 182 -8.41 14.49 5.32
N GLY A 183 -9.33 14.88 6.20
CA GLY A 183 -10.75 14.52 6.12
C GLY A 183 -11.24 13.39 7.02
N THR A 184 -10.42 12.84 7.94
CA THR A 184 -10.98 12.08 9.05
C THR A 184 -11.34 13.06 10.17
N SER A 185 -12.64 13.23 10.44
CA SER A 185 -13.10 13.82 11.70
C SER A 185 -12.26 13.23 12.84
N THR A 186 -11.63 14.10 13.60
CA THR A 186 -10.95 13.76 14.86
C THR A 186 -11.90 12.89 15.66
N PRO A 187 -11.50 11.70 16.15
CA PRO A 187 -12.35 10.99 17.09
C PRO A 187 -12.63 11.95 18.24
N GLU A 188 -13.91 12.16 18.53
CA GLU A 188 -14.34 12.92 19.69
C GLU A 188 -13.52 12.43 20.87
N LYS A 189 -12.87 13.36 21.59
CA LYS A 189 -12.24 13.07 22.86
C LYS A 189 -13.30 12.38 23.71
N GLU A 190 -13.11 11.10 24.00
CA GLU A 190 -13.88 10.46 25.04
C GLU A 190 -13.78 11.36 26.26
N ALA A 191 -14.93 11.87 26.66
CA ALA A 191 -15.05 12.71 27.86
C ALA A 191 -14.52 11.85 29.02
N SER A 192 -13.46 12.32 29.66
CA SER A 192 -12.95 11.72 30.87
C SER A 192 -14.10 11.58 31.87
N PRO A 193 -14.27 10.40 32.51
CA PRO A 193 -15.31 10.22 33.49
C PRO A 193 -15.11 11.23 34.61
N THR A 194 -16.12 12.04 34.83
CA THR A 194 -16.20 12.98 35.98
C THR A 194 -15.98 12.21 37.26
N PRO A 195 -15.04 12.60 38.14
CA PRO A 195 -14.83 11.89 39.39
C PRO A 195 -16.12 12.00 40.24
N ALA A 196 -16.64 10.83 40.65
CA ALA A 196 -17.79 10.74 41.51
C ALA A 196 -17.51 11.51 42.81
N ASN A 197 -18.30 12.54 43.06
CA ASN A 197 -18.34 13.32 44.29
C ASN A 197 -18.74 12.37 45.43
N ARG A 198 -17.78 11.92 46.23
CA ARG A 198 -18.07 11.28 47.51
C ARG A 198 -18.40 12.40 48.53
N GLY A 199 -19.65 12.75 48.55
CA GLY A 199 -20.24 13.59 49.62
C GLY A 199 -20.44 12.76 50.86
N GLY A 200 -20.12 13.35 51.97
CA GLY A 200 -20.00 13.04 53.34
C GLY A 200 -21.05 12.22 54.10
#